data_a0531b7b332365aa8e0297c8d9e79342
#
_entry.id   a0531b7b332365aa8e0297c8d9e79342
#
_cell.length_a   1.000
_cell.length_b   1.000
_cell.length_c   1.000
_cell.angle_alpha   90.00
_cell.angle_beta   90.00
_cell.angle_gamma   90.00
#
_symmetry.space_group_name_H-M   'P 1'
#
loop_
_entity.id
_entity.type
_entity.pdbx_description
1 polymer ?
#
loop_
_entity_poly.entity_id
_entity_poly.type
_entity_poly.pdbx_seq_one_letter_code
_entity_poly.pdbx_strand_id
1 'polypeptide(L)'
;MFAALSFFSACNDEWKDELYVHMVSLKAPINDGEVSSIYVRYKPNGEVIYNLPVLVSGSTPLDKDLDVRIAVDPDTLNTMNEANFHELRKDLWYNLLPQENYEFPSATCHIPAGSRKELFPIKFKFSEMNLSKEWVLPLTIEEDPSYITNKRKGWRKALLHVLPFNDYSGNYSATAMNIYFADSSNDPLVVDNRRAHVVDENTVFFYAGTKEDNAIDRETYKINVKFEEPSEVTETKKKGNLTITAANSSINFQLTEHPTYEIWDEMDTNQPYLMHRYYVLYIKYTYDDITTSNVPTSYRAEGSLTMERKINITIPDQDQAIQW
;
A
#
# COMPACT_ATOMS: atom_id res chain seq x y z
N MET A 1 50.71 -34.22 46.26
CA MET A 1 50.22 -34.30 44.86
C MET A 1 49.24 -33.14 44.67
N PHE A 2 49.75 -31.97 44.17
CA PHE A 2 48.96 -30.77 43.96
C PHE A 2 48.54 -30.75 42.50
N ALA A 3 47.23 -30.86 42.24
CA ALA A 3 46.67 -30.68 40.89
C ALA A 3 46.47 -29.19 40.63
N ALA A 4 47.26 -28.63 39.71
CA ALA A 4 47.06 -27.29 39.19
C ALA A 4 45.85 -27.28 38.25
N LEU A 5 44.74 -26.64 38.64
CA LEU A 5 43.65 -26.28 37.76
C LEU A 5 44.07 -25.07 36.91
N SER A 6 44.41 -25.30 35.65
CA SER A 6 44.61 -24.26 34.67
C SER A 6 43.20 -23.76 34.25
N PHE A 7 42.82 -22.55 34.66
CA PHE A 7 41.70 -21.82 34.16
C PHE A 7 42.08 -21.28 32.75
N PHE A 8 41.62 -21.93 31.71
CA PHE A 8 41.62 -21.31 30.37
C PHE A 8 40.54 -20.26 30.35
N SER A 9 40.88 -19.00 30.55
CA SER A 9 40.03 -17.89 30.16
C SER A 9 40.14 -17.74 28.64
N ALA A 10 39.29 -18.44 27.91
CA ALA A 10 39.05 -18.14 26.51
C ALA A 10 38.19 -16.87 26.47
N CYS A 11 38.83 -15.70 26.62
CA CYS A 11 38.24 -14.45 26.20
C CYS A 11 38.21 -14.46 24.67
N ASN A 12 37.07 -14.73 24.12
CA ASN A 12 36.81 -14.60 22.68
C ASN A 12 36.73 -13.10 22.36
N ASP A 13 37.86 -12.45 22.10
CA ASP A 13 37.93 -11.06 21.66
C ASP A 13 37.51 -10.87 20.18
N GLU A 14 37.14 -11.97 19.51
CA GLU A 14 36.71 -12.00 18.12
C GLU A 14 35.50 -11.09 17.79
N TRP A 15 34.73 -10.69 18.83
CA TRP A 15 33.60 -9.79 18.70
C TRP A 15 33.97 -8.29 18.75
N LYS A 16 35.21 -7.95 19.00
CA LYS A 16 35.66 -6.55 19.11
C LYS A 16 36.14 -5.99 17.78
N ASP A 17 36.55 -6.84 16.86
CA ASP A 17 37.08 -6.41 15.57
C ASP A 17 35.99 -6.37 14.53
N GLU A 18 36.02 -5.34 13.67
CA GLU A 18 35.11 -5.26 12.50
C GLU A 18 35.55 -6.28 11.47
N LEU A 19 34.65 -7.26 11.21
CA LEU A 19 34.87 -8.35 10.25
C LEU A 19 34.35 -8.01 8.86
N TYR A 20 33.47 -6.99 8.73
CA TYR A 20 32.79 -6.66 7.50
C TYR A 20 32.85 -5.16 7.23
N VAL A 21 32.88 -4.79 5.97
CA VAL A 21 32.82 -3.37 5.58
C VAL A 21 31.48 -2.76 5.97
N HIS A 22 31.51 -1.63 6.65
CA HIS A 22 30.33 -0.81 6.92
C HIS A 22 29.76 -0.28 5.60
N MET A 23 28.53 -0.68 5.27
CA MET A 23 27.83 -0.21 4.07
C MET A 23 26.45 0.32 4.45
N VAL A 24 26.08 1.43 3.85
CA VAL A 24 24.77 2.07 4.09
C VAL A 24 23.73 1.54 3.11
N SER A 25 22.53 1.25 3.62
CA SER A 25 21.40 0.68 2.87
C SER A 25 20.11 1.36 3.25
N LEU A 26 19.18 1.49 2.30
CA LEU A 26 17.76 1.76 2.54
C LEU A 26 17.03 0.44 2.82
N LYS A 27 16.21 0.41 3.86
CA LYS A 27 15.41 -0.77 4.21
C LYS A 27 13.93 -0.49 3.92
N ALA A 28 13.56 -0.53 2.65
CA ALA A 28 12.16 -0.53 2.23
C ALA A 28 11.51 -1.89 2.51
N PRO A 29 10.16 -1.97 2.59
CA PRO A 29 9.45 -3.25 2.64
C PRO A 29 9.85 -4.16 1.49
N ILE A 30 9.87 -5.48 1.74
CA ILE A 30 10.16 -6.48 0.72
C ILE A 30 8.83 -6.96 0.17
N ASN A 31 8.56 -6.68 -1.10
CA ASN A 31 7.39 -7.16 -1.83
C ASN A 31 7.84 -7.98 -3.04
N ASP A 32 6.93 -8.75 -3.60
CA ASP A 32 7.13 -9.48 -4.85
C ASP A 32 7.09 -8.51 -6.03
N GLY A 33 8.19 -7.86 -6.29
CA GLY A 33 8.30 -6.86 -7.35
C GLY A 33 9.45 -5.89 -7.10
N GLU A 34 9.68 -5.00 -8.06
CA GLU A 34 10.77 -4.03 -7.99
C GLU A 34 10.43 -2.80 -7.15
N VAL A 35 9.12 -2.57 -6.88
CA VAL A 35 8.63 -1.47 -6.04
C VAL A 35 8.27 -1.99 -4.65
N SER A 36 8.50 -1.16 -3.64
CA SER A 36 8.17 -1.44 -2.24
C SER A 36 6.89 -0.71 -1.85
N SER A 37 5.78 -1.44 -1.73
CA SER A 37 4.50 -0.85 -1.30
C SER A 37 4.57 -0.35 0.13
N ILE A 38 4.23 0.91 0.33
CA ILE A 38 4.08 1.53 1.63
C ILE A 38 2.65 2.05 1.77
N TYR A 39 1.99 1.64 2.85
CA TYR A 39 0.62 2.06 3.12
C TYR A 39 0.65 3.29 4.03
N VAL A 40 0.03 4.37 3.57
CA VAL A 40 0.04 5.66 4.26
C VAL A 40 -1.39 6.14 4.44
N ARG A 41 -1.82 6.44 5.68
CA ARG A 41 -3.20 6.86 5.93
C ARG A 41 -3.52 8.14 5.19
N TYR A 42 -4.64 8.13 4.46
CA TYR A 42 -5.16 9.33 3.81
C TYR A 42 -5.64 10.35 4.85
N LYS A 43 -5.16 11.58 4.75
CA LYS A 43 -5.61 12.73 5.54
C LYS A 43 -5.79 13.91 4.59
N PRO A 44 -7.01 14.43 4.42
CA PRO A 44 -7.29 15.44 3.38
C PRO A 44 -6.55 16.76 3.59
N ASN A 45 -6.35 17.18 4.83
CA ASN A 45 -5.70 18.45 5.20
C ASN A 45 -4.48 18.24 6.12
N GLY A 46 -3.94 17.02 6.17
CA GLY A 46 -2.87 16.66 7.08
C GLY A 46 -1.63 16.14 6.40
N GLU A 47 -0.53 16.21 7.15
CA GLU A 47 0.71 15.52 6.80
C GLU A 47 0.72 14.15 7.47
N VAL A 48 1.27 13.16 6.77
CA VAL A 48 1.53 11.83 7.31
C VAL A 48 3.01 11.53 7.18
N ILE A 49 3.62 11.04 8.26
CA ILE A 49 5.05 10.74 8.28
C ILE A 49 5.23 9.24 8.07
N TYR A 50 6.02 8.90 7.08
CA TYR A 50 6.59 7.57 6.90
C TYR A 50 8.06 7.60 7.28
N ASN A 51 8.50 6.68 8.12
CA ASN A 51 9.87 6.59 8.58
C ASN A 51 10.62 5.48 7.82
N LEU A 52 11.43 5.84 6.83
CA LEU A 52 12.25 4.90 6.06
C LEU A 52 13.49 4.52 6.87
N PRO A 53 13.71 3.23 7.23
CA PRO A 53 14.91 2.83 7.94
C PRO A 53 16.15 2.90 7.04
N VAL A 54 17.20 3.55 7.55
CA VAL A 54 18.54 3.57 6.99
C VAL A 54 19.43 2.70 7.88
N LEU A 55 20.08 1.71 7.29
CA LEU A 55 20.87 0.72 8.01
C LEU A 55 22.35 0.82 7.65
N VAL A 56 23.20 0.59 8.62
CA VAL A 56 24.64 0.38 8.42
C VAL A 56 24.97 -1.07 8.73
N SER A 57 25.50 -1.80 7.74
CA SER A 57 25.99 -3.16 7.92
C SER A 57 27.33 -3.13 8.67
N GLY A 58 27.73 -4.26 9.22
CA GLY A 58 28.99 -4.44 9.95
C GLY A 58 28.80 -5.32 11.18
N SER A 59 29.88 -5.82 11.74
CA SER A 59 29.88 -6.60 12.98
C SER A 59 29.93 -5.70 14.22
N THR A 60 30.56 -4.52 14.11
CA THR A 60 30.62 -3.52 15.17
C THR A 60 29.70 -2.32 14.90
N PRO A 61 29.32 -1.55 15.93
CA PRO A 61 28.68 -0.25 15.76
C PRO A 61 29.62 0.76 15.09
N LEU A 62 29.04 1.85 14.55
CA LEU A 62 29.82 2.97 14.05
C LEU A 62 30.70 3.59 15.15
N ASP A 63 31.95 3.93 14.83
CA ASP A 63 32.90 4.63 15.71
C ASP A 63 32.74 6.16 15.69
N LYS A 64 32.01 6.70 14.70
CA LYS A 64 31.77 8.13 14.51
C LYS A 64 30.38 8.36 13.91
N ASP A 65 29.89 9.58 14.05
CA ASP A 65 28.65 10.03 13.41
C ASP A 65 28.76 9.96 11.88
N LEU A 66 27.61 9.70 11.25
CA LEU A 66 27.50 9.55 9.81
C LEU A 66 26.28 10.31 9.29
N ASP A 67 26.49 11.21 8.32
CA ASP A 67 25.42 11.94 7.62
C ASP A 67 25.23 11.36 6.22
N VAL A 68 24.15 10.60 6.05
CA VAL A 68 23.83 9.90 4.80
C VAL A 68 22.92 10.77 3.94
N ARG A 69 23.36 11.11 2.72
CA ARG A 69 22.57 11.89 1.77
C ARG A 69 21.61 11.01 1.00
N ILE A 70 20.33 11.39 1.00
CA ILE A 70 19.26 10.70 0.28
C ILE A 70 18.68 11.65 -0.76
N ALA A 71 18.60 11.18 -2.00
CA ALA A 71 18.07 11.94 -3.13
C ALA A 71 16.98 11.17 -3.88
N VAL A 72 16.21 11.90 -4.67
CA VAL A 72 15.23 11.31 -5.61
C VAL A 72 15.95 10.87 -6.87
N ASP A 73 15.62 9.67 -7.36
CA ASP A 73 16.26 9.02 -8.53
C ASP A 73 15.22 8.63 -9.60
N PRO A 74 14.72 9.59 -10.39
CA PRO A 74 13.72 9.34 -11.42
C PRO A 74 14.18 8.35 -12.51
N ASP A 75 15.49 8.31 -12.79
CA ASP A 75 16.03 7.46 -13.85
C ASP A 75 15.85 5.98 -13.54
N THR A 76 15.96 5.60 -12.27
CA THR A 76 15.68 4.22 -11.84
C THR A 76 14.21 3.86 -12.06
N LEU A 77 13.27 4.76 -11.76
CA LEU A 77 11.84 4.55 -12.00
C LEU A 77 11.55 4.40 -13.50
N ASN A 78 12.10 5.27 -14.34
CA ASN A 78 11.92 5.21 -15.79
C ASN A 78 12.46 3.88 -16.35
N THR A 79 13.66 3.48 -15.95
CA THR A 79 14.26 2.21 -16.38
C THR A 79 13.38 1.00 -16.01
N MET A 80 12.83 0.99 -14.81
CA MET A 80 11.93 -0.05 -14.33
C MET A 80 10.61 -0.07 -15.12
N ASN A 81 10.00 1.09 -15.35
CA ASN A 81 8.78 1.21 -16.17
C ASN A 81 8.99 0.66 -17.59
N GLU A 82 10.09 1.04 -18.24
CA GLU A 82 10.43 0.55 -19.59
C GLU A 82 10.63 -0.96 -19.62
N ALA A 83 11.30 -1.51 -18.60
CA ALA A 83 11.56 -2.95 -18.50
C ALA A 83 10.27 -3.76 -18.31
N ASN A 84 9.33 -3.29 -17.48
CA ASN A 84 8.15 -4.05 -17.08
C ASN A 84 6.93 -3.84 -17.99
N PHE A 85 6.72 -2.63 -18.48
CA PHE A 85 5.49 -2.28 -19.19
C PHE A 85 5.70 -1.90 -20.66
N HIS A 86 6.94 -1.61 -21.06
CA HIS A 86 7.30 -1.12 -22.38
C HIS A 86 6.49 0.15 -22.80
N GLU A 87 6.84 0.72 -23.92
CA GLU A 87 6.15 1.91 -24.48
C GLU A 87 4.66 1.66 -24.82
N LEU A 88 4.27 0.40 -25.07
CA LEU A 88 2.92 0.05 -25.48
C LEU A 88 1.90 0.13 -24.33
N ARG A 89 2.34 0.03 -23.08
CA ARG A 89 1.48 0.02 -21.89
C ARG A 89 1.87 1.14 -20.93
N LYS A 90 2.09 2.35 -21.46
CA LYS A 90 2.32 3.56 -20.63
C LYS A 90 1.19 3.88 -19.67
N ASP A 91 0.00 3.36 -19.92
CA ASP A 91 -1.14 3.44 -19.03
C ASP A 91 -0.94 2.70 -17.68
N LEU A 92 0.00 1.74 -17.65
CA LEU A 92 0.39 0.98 -16.45
C LEU A 92 1.66 1.50 -15.77
N TRP A 93 2.34 2.49 -16.35
CA TRP A 93 3.55 3.04 -15.77
C TRP A 93 3.29 3.63 -14.39
N TYR A 94 4.19 3.36 -13.48
CA TYR A 94 4.24 4.09 -12.22
C TYR A 94 4.61 5.54 -12.48
N ASN A 95 3.91 6.45 -11.82
CA ASN A 95 4.11 7.88 -11.96
C ASN A 95 5.10 8.35 -10.88
N LEU A 96 6.01 9.24 -11.24
CA LEU A 96 6.86 9.90 -10.27
C LEU A 96 5.98 10.75 -9.33
N LEU A 97 6.12 10.54 -8.02
CA LEU A 97 5.40 11.33 -7.03
C LEU A 97 5.80 12.79 -7.14
N PRO A 98 4.84 13.74 -7.33
CA PRO A 98 5.15 15.16 -7.46
C PRO A 98 5.80 15.73 -6.20
N GLN A 99 6.70 16.71 -6.36
CA GLN A 99 7.45 17.30 -5.26
C GLN A 99 6.54 17.97 -4.19
N GLU A 100 5.39 18.49 -4.59
CA GLU A 100 4.40 19.08 -3.69
C GLU A 100 3.73 18.07 -2.76
N ASN A 101 3.80 16.77 -3.08
CA ASN A 101 3.17 15.71 -2.32
C ASN A 101 4.08 15.03 -1.30
N TYR A 102 5.35 15.43 -1.23
CA TYR A 102 6.28 14.95 -0.19
C TYR A 102 7.28 16.02 0.25
N GLU A 103 7.81 15.85 1.45
CA GLU A 103 8.85 16.72 2.03
C GLU A 103 9.83 15.88 2.86
N PHE A 104 11.11 16.15 2.69
CA PHE A 104 12.16 15.65 3.58
C PHE A 104 12.48 16.74 4.60
N PRO A 105 12.22 16.54 5.91
CA PRO A 105 12.60 17.51 6.95
C PRO A 105 14.10 17.82 6.99
N SER A 106 14.92 16.86 6.51
CA SER A 106 16.37 17.03 6.33
C SER A 106 16.79 16.36 5.02
N ALA A 107 17.77 16.91 4.33
CA ALA A 107 18.38 16.30 3.16
C ALA A 107 19.32 15.11 3.52
N THR A 108 19.67 14.95 4.80
CA THR A 108 20.54 13.89 5.29
C THR A 108 19.87 13.11 6.42
N CYS A 109 20.17 11.80 6.49
CA CYS A 109 19.88 10.95 7.62
C CYS A 109 21.10 10.91 8.53
N HIS A 110 21.01 11.51 9.73
CA HIS A 110 22.09 11.53 10.71
C HIS A 110 22.08 10.24 11.54
N ILE A 111 23.12 9.43 11.43
CA ILE A 111 23.29 8.18 12.18
C ILE A 111 24.38 8.41 13.23
N PRO A 112 24.07 8.47 14.53
CA PRO A 112 25.03 8.74 15.58
C PRO A 112 25.99 7.56 15.78
N ALA A 113 27.19 7.86 16.29
CA ALA A 113 28.14 6.86 16.72
C ALA A 113 27.49 5.87 17.70
N GLY A 114 27.84 4.59 17.58
CA GLY A 114 27.22 3.52 18.36
C GLY A 114 25.91 2.98 17.78
N SER A 115 25.29 3.65 16.80
CA SER A 115 24.08 3.19 16.12
C SER A 115 24.40 2.37 14.87
N ARG A 116 23.45 1.50 14.48
CA ARG A 116 23.45 0.77 13.20
C ARG A 116 22.20 1.03 12.38
N LYS A 117 21.29 1.83 12.92
CA LYS A 117 19.99 2.11 12.29
C LYS A 117 19.54 3.50 12.69
N GLU A 118 19.01 4.24 11.72
CA GLU A 118 18.28 5.46 11.96
C GLU A 118 17.06 5.53 11.04
N LEU A 119 16.10 6.38 11.37
CA LEU A 119 14.88 6.57 10.62
C LEU A 119 14.94 7.88 9.83
N PHE A 120 14.75 7.79 8.53
CA PHE A 120 14.63 8.95 7.64
C PHE A 120 13.16 9.31 7.47
N PRO A 121 12.68 10.42 8.07
CA PRO A 121 11.29 10.81 8.00
C PRO A 121 10.96 11.40 6.62
N ILE A 122 9.86 10.92 6.03
CA ILE A 122 9.28 11.43 4.79
C ILE A 122 7.86 11.88 5.13
N LYS A 123 7.55 13.16 4.93
CA LYS A 123 6.21 13.69 5.09
C LYS A 123 5.47 13.59 3.77
N PHE A 124 4.26 13.02 3.77
CA PHE A 124 3.37 12.93 2.62
C PHE A 124 2.17 13.86 2.78
N LYS A 125 1.73 14.45 1.66
CA LYS A 125 0.54 15.30 1.52
C LYS A 125 -0.28 14.79 0.34
N PHE A 126 -1.54 14.44 0.57
CA PHE A 126 -2.40 13.84 -0.46
C PHE A 126 -3.46 14.79 -1.03
N SER A 127 -3.48 16.06 -0.58
CA SER A 127 -4.37 17.08 -1.11
C SER A 127 -4.12 17.26 -2.63
N GLU A 128 -5.21 17.36 -3.38
CA GLU A 128 -5.21 17.59 -4.84
C GLU A 128 -4.55 16.50 -5.68
N MET A 129 -4.15 15.39 -5.07
CA MET A 129 -3.50 14.27 -5.74
C MET A 129 -4.53 13.34 -6.39
N ASN A 130 -4.31 12.94 -7.64
CA ASN A 130 -5.12 11.91 -8.29
C ASN A 130 -4.74 10.52 -7.72
N LEU A 131 -5.50 10.03 -6.75
CA LEU A 131 -5.26 8.77 -6.06
C LEU A 131 -5.61 7.52 -6.89
N SER A 132 -6.07 7.67 -8.13
CA SER A 132 -6.26 6.55 -9.06
C SER A 132 -4.99 6.19 -9.84
N LYS A 133 -3.95 7.01 -9.73
CA LYS A 133 -2.66 6.72 -10.36
C LYS A 133 -1.73 6.02 -9.37
N GLU A 134 -0.90 5.14 -9.90
CA GLU A 134 0.12 4.45 -9.14
C GLU A 134 1.35 5.37 -8.97
N TRP A 135 1.58 5.87 -7.75
CA TRP A 135 2.63 6.85 -7.46
C TRP A 135 3.83 6.21 -6.80
N VAL A 136 5.02 6.50 -7.30
CA VAL A 136 6.27 6.00 -6.73
C VAL A 136 7.20 7.15 -6.39
N LEU A 137 7.77 7.12 -5.18
CA LEU A 137 8.88 7.96 -4.75
C LEU A 137 10.17 7.15 -4.86
N PRO A 138 10.96 7.34 -5.93
CA PRO A 138 12.22 6.64 -6.12
C PRO A 138 13.33 7.34 -5.33
N LEU A 139 13.99 6.63 -4.44
CA LEU A 139 15.06 7.15 -3.59
C LEU A 139 16.38 6.43 -3.85
N THR A 140 17.48 7.16 -3.69
CA THR A 140 18.83 6.60 -3.72
C THR A 140 19.70 7.25 -2.64
N ILE A 141 20.66 6.49 -2.12
CA ILE A 141 21.76 7.04 -1.32
C ILE A 141 22.80 7.58 -2.31
N GLU A 142 23.15 8.85 -2.19
CA GLU A 142 24.21 9.48 -2.97
C GLU A 142 25.58 8.93 -2.58
N GLU A 143 26.53 8.92 -3.51
CA GLU A 143 27.91 8.56 -3.23
C GLU A 143 28.59 9.70 -2.47
N ASP A 144 29.28 9.36 -1.39
CA ASP A 144 30.05 10.31 -0.58
C ASP A 144 31.31 9.62 -0.03
N PRO A 145 32.46 10.29 0.04
CA PRO A 145 33.71 9.71 0.57
C PRO A 145 33.66 9.28 2.05
N SER A 146 32.66 9.76 2.82
CA SER A 146 32.52 9.46 4.25
C SER A 146 31.90 8.09 4.53
N TYR A 147 31.24 7.47 3.54
CA TYR A 147 30.59 6.16 3.67
C TYR A 147 30.62 5.37 2.36
N ILE A 148 30.37 4.08 2.48
CA ILE A 148 30.24 3.17 1.32
C ILE A 148 28.77 2.81 1.15
N THR A 149 28.21 3.04 -0.04
CA THR A 149 26.85 2.64 -0.37
C THR A 149 26.77 1.14 -0.65
N ASN A 150 25.72 0.48 -0.17
CA ASN A 150 25.51 -0.95 -0.42
C ASN A 150 24.90 -1.16 -1.80
N LYS A 151 25.74 -1.50 -2.77
CA LYS A 151 25.32 -1.76 -4.17
C LYS A 151 24.72 -3.16 -4.39
N ARG A 152 24.80 -4.04 -3.37
CA ARG A 152 24.24 -5.40 -3.46
C ARG A 152 22.73 -5.34 -3.61
N LYS A 153 22.17 -6.08 -4.57
CA LYS A 153 20.72 -6.19 -4.81
C LYS A 153 19.99 -4.83 -4.82
N GLY A 154 20.67 -3.76 -5.23
CA GLY A 154 20.08 -2.43 -5.25
C GLY A 154 19.76 -1.82 -3.88
N TRP A 155 20.29 -2.31 -2.75
CA TRP A 155 19.95 -1.84 -1.40
C TRP A 155 20.29 -0.37 -1.11
N ARG A 156 21.06 0.28 -1.97
CA ARG A 156 21.23 1.74 -1.92
C ARG A 156 20.02 2.51 -2.47
N LYS A 157 19.05 1.82 -3.09
CA LYS A 157 17.86 2.39 -3.72
C LYS A 157 16.59 1.88 -3.05
N ALA A 158 15.53 2.68 -3.13
CA ALA A 158 14.19 2.30 -2.70
C ALA A 158 13.15 2.93 -3.63
N LEU A 159 12.35 2.13 -4.31
CA LEU A 159 11.22 2.57 -5.10
C LEU A 159 9.97 2.45 -4.24
N LEU A 160 9.63 3.51 -3.49
CA LEU A 160 8.49 3.51 -2.57
C LEU A 160 7.19 3.73 -3.34
N HIS A 161 6.42 2.67 -3.55
CA HIS A 161 5.07 2.74 -4.10
C HIS A 161 4.12 3.22 -3.00
N VAL A 162 3.69 4.47 -3.12
CA VAL A 162 2.91 5.15 -2.08
C VAL A 162 1.43 4.82 -2.26
N LEU A 163 0.88 4.05 -1.34
CA LEU A 163 -0.51 3.59 -1.34
C LEU A 163 -1.29 4.28 -0.22
N PRO A 164 -2.00 5.37 -0.53
CA PRO A 164 -2.91 5.95 0.43
C PRO A 164 -4.02 4.95 0.79
N PHE A 165 -4.37 4.88 2.08
CA PHE A 165 -5.46 4.05 2.55
C PHE A 165 -6.40 4.81 3.49
N ASN A 166 -7.66 4.41 3.52
CA ASN A 166 -8.65 4.77 4.52
C ASN A 166 -9.21 3.50 5.18
N ASP A 167 -10.20 3.62 6.04
CA ASP A 167 -10.77 2.46 6.72
C ASP A 167 -11.46 1.47 5.79
N TYR A 168 -11.85 1.91 4.60
CA TYR A 168 -12.66 1.15 3.64
C TYR A 168 -11.89 0.68 2.40
N SER A 169 -10.67 1.16 2.19
CA SER A 169 -9.85 0.76 1.04
C SER A 169 -9.17 -0.58 1.26
N GLY A 170 -8.90 -1.32 0.19
CA GLY A 170 -8.23 -2.62 0.25
C GLY A 170 -8.81 -3.61 -0.75
N ASN A 171 -8.45 -4.88 -0.61
CA ASN A 171 -8.91 -5.93 -1.50
C ASN A 171 -10.19 -6.57 -0.96
N TYR A 172 -11.26 -6.49 -1.74
CA TYR A 172 -12.54 -7.14 -1.45
C TYR A 172 -12.66 -8.41 -2.27
N SER A 173 -12.99 -9.53 -1.63
CA SER A 173 -13.47 -10.72 -2.32
C SER A 173 -14.77 -10.38 -3.02
N ALA A 174 -14.86 -10.67 -4.32
CA ALA A 174 -16.02 -10.44 -5.16
C ALA A 174 -16.68 -11.75 -5.62
N THR A 175 -16.30 -12.89 -5.04
CA THR A 175 -16.82 -14.21 -5.40
C THR A 175 -18.32 -14.37 -5.18
N ALA A 176 -18.92 -13.52 -4.33
CA ALA A 176 -20.35 -13.46 -4.10
C ALA A 176 -21.07 -12.37 -4.95
N MET A 177 -20.36 -11.74 -5.89
CA MET A 177 -20.91 -10.78 -6.84
C MET A 177 -21.13 -11.49 -8.19
N ASN A 178 -22.36 -11.56 -8.63
CA ASN A 178 -22.75 -12.12 -9.91
C ASN A 178 -22.98 -11.01 -10.95
N ILE A 179 -22.38 -11.16 -12.13
CA ILE A 179 -22.48 -10.20 -13.22
C ILE A 179 -23.14 -10.88 -14.41
N TYR A 180 -24.32 -10.43 -14.78
CA TYR A 180 -25.13 -10.99 -15.87
C TYR A 180 -25.16 -10.01 -17.05
N PHE A 181 -25.37 -10.53 -18.26
CA PHE A 181 -25.94 -9.70 -19.32
C PHE A 181 -27.33 -9.24 -18.87
N ALA A 182 -27.71 -7.99 -19.15
CA ALA A 182 -28.92 -7.41 -18.58
C ALA A 182 -30.21 -8.20 -18.91
N ASP A 183 -30.24 -8.85 -20.05
CA ASP A 183 -31.40 -9.66 -20.59
C ASP A 183 -31.28 -11.14 -20.24
N SER A 184 -30.25 -11.55 -19.49
CA SER A 184 -30.07 -12.95 -19.10
C SER A 184 -30.05 -13.07 -17.57
N SER A 185 -30.50 -14.21 -17.08
CA SER A 185 -30.41 -14.60 -15.67
C SER A 185 -29.56 -15.87 -15.47
N ASN A 186 -29.00 -16.41 -16.56
CA ASN A 186 -28.21 -17.63 -16.54
C ASN A 186 -26.73 -17.32 -16.72
N ASP A 187 -25.89 -18.17 -16.15
CA ASP A 187 -24.43 -18.16 -16.32
C ASP A 187 -23.77 -16.81 -15.99
N PRO A 188 -23.77 -16.38 -14.71
CA PRO A 188 -23.13 -15.16 -14.32
C PRO A 188 -21.62 -15.23 -14.51
N LEU A 189 -21.03 -14.12 -14.92
CA LEU A 189 -19.60 -13.89 -14.78
C LEU A 189 -19.30 -13.61 -13.31
N VAL A 190 -18.28 -14.23 -12.77
CA VAL A 190 -17.80 -14.02 -11.40
C VAL A 190 -16.37 -13.54 -11.46
N VAL A 191 -16.01 -12.61 -10.60
CA VAL A 191 -14.65 -12.10 -10.43
C VAL A 191 -14.17 -12.43 -9.03
N ASP A 192 -12.90 -12.76 -8.87
CA ASP A 192 -12.36 -13.22 -7.59
C ASP A 192 -12.29 -12.08 -6.57
N ASN A 193 -11.82 -10.91 -7.00
CA ASN A 193 -11.64 -9.77 -6.11
C ASN A 193 -11.81 -8.43 -6.82
N ARG A 194 -11.98 -7.38 -6.01
CA ARG A 194 -12.02 -5.98 -6.41
C ARG A 194 -11.17 -5.16 -5.45
N ARG A 195 -10.26 -4.39 -5.98
CA ARG A 195 -9.50 -3.44 -5.19
C ARG A 195 -10.29 -2.15 -5.02
N ALA A 196 -10.49 -1.75 -3.75
CA ALA A 196 -11.06 -0.45 -3.39
C ALA A 196 -9.93 0.57 -3.25
N HIS A 197 -9.92 1.56 -4.10
CA HIS A 197 -8.95 2.66 -4.10
C HIS A 197 -9.52 3.87 -3.34
N VAL A 198 -8.67 4.60 -2.64
CA VAL A 198 -9.09 5.78 -1.88
C VAL A 198 -9.52 6.92 -2.80
N VAL A 199 -10.61 7.60 -2.46
CA VAL A 199 -11.02 8.88 -3.03
C VAL A 199 -10.88 9.97 -1.97
N ASP A 200 -11.46 9.74 -0.79
CA ASP A 200 -11.35 10.59 0.40
C ASP A 200 -11.43 9.77 1.69
N GLU A 201 -11.68 10.40 2.85
CA GLU A 201 -11.72 9.70 4.15
C GLU A 201 -12.78 8.60 4.23
N ASN A 202 -13.94 8.80 3.60
CA ASN A 202 -15.10 7.90 3.66
C ASN A 202 -15.53 7.35 2.30
N THR A 203 -14.77 7.65 1.25
CA THR A 203 -15.08 7.25 -0.12
C THR A 203 -13.95 6.43 -0.72
N VAL A 204 -14.33 5.35 -1.37
CA VAL A 204 -13.45 4.55 -2.21
C VAL A 204 -14.04 4.46 -3.61
N PHE A 205 -13.23 4.02 -4.59
CA PHE A 205 -13.77 3.65 -5.89
C PHE A 205 -13.39 2.22 -6.26
N PHE A 206 -14.23 1.61 -7.08
CA PHE A 206 -14.00 0.34 -7.78
C PHE A 206 -14.19 0.56 -9.28
N TYR A 207 -13.73 -0.39 -10.08
CA TYR A 207 -14.13 -0.49 -11.48
C TYR A 207 -15.37 -1.37 -11.62
N ALA A 208 -16.36 -0.93 -12.40
CA ALA A 208 -17.65 -1.60 -12.54
C ALA A 208 -17.55 -2.97 -13.24
N GLY A 209 -18.39 -3.89 -12.81
CA GLY A 209 -18.57 -5.19 -13.44
C GLY A 209 -17.28 -6.01 -13.54
N THR A 210 -16.89 -6.39 -14.74
CA THR A 210 -15.70 -7.22 -15.02
C THR A 210 -14.42 -6.43 -15.27
N LYS A 211 -14.47 -5.08 -15.23
CA LYS A 211 -13.27 -4.26 -15.51
C LYS A 211 -12.21 -4.44 -14.45
N GLU A 212 -10.99 -4.69 -14.89
CA GLU A 212 -9.81 -4.90 -14.04
C GLU A 212 -8.93 -3.65 -13.95
N ASP A 213 -8.06 -3.61 -12.95
CA ASP A 213 -7.12 -2.50 -12.71
C ASP A 213 -6.13 -2.27 -13.87
N ASN A 214 -5.91 -3.29 -14.72
CA ASN A 214 -5.05 -3.23 -15.89
C ASN A 214 -5.79 -2.99 -17.22
N ALA A 215 -7.12 -2.82 -17.21
CA ALA A 215 -7.88 -2.50 -18.41
C ALA A 215 -7.54 -1.10 -18.92
N ILE A 216 -7.32 -0.94 -20.24
CA ILE A 216 -6.92 0.33 -20.84
C ILE A 216 -8.00 1.41 -20.63
N ASP A 217 -9.28 1.00 -20.67
CA ASP A 217 -10.46 1.85 -20.56
C ASP A 217 -11.03 1.93 -19.14
N ARG A 218 -10.32 1.42 -18.13
CA ARG A 218 -10.77 1.32 -16.73
C ARG A 218 -11.33 2.60 -16.14
N GLU A 219 -10.73 3.74 -16.47
CA GLU A 219 -11.14 5.05 -15.95
C GLU A 219 -12.60 5.41 -16.31
N THR A 220 -13.09 4.88 -17.45
CA THR A 220 -14.49 5.04 -17.89
C THR A 220 -15.48 4.35 -16.95
N TYR A 221 -15.06 3.25 -16.32
CA TYR A 221 -15.91 2.38 -15.51
C TYR A 221 -15.74 2.58 -14.01
N LYS A 222 -15.15 3.68 -13.59
CA LYS A 222 -14.97 4.01 -12.18
C LYS A 222 -16.30 4.33 -11.51
N ILE A 223 -16.60 3.64 -10.41
CA ILE A 223 -17.74 3.91 -9.53
C ILE A 223 -17.24 4.29 -8.13
N ASN A 224 -17.66 5.44 -7.65
CA ASN A 224 -17.34 5.94 -6.31
C ASN A 224 -18.35 5.38 -5.32
N VAL A 225 -17.87 4.87 -4.20
CA VAL A 225 -18.68 4.29 -3.11
C VAL A 225 -18.35 5.04 -1.83
N LYS A 226 -19.27 5.88 -1.38
CA LYS A 226 -19.18 6.64 -0.16
C LYS A 226 -19.89 5.91 0.97
N PHE A 227 -19.23 5.72 2.09
CA PHE A 227 -19.76 5.17 3.31
C PHE A 227 -20.41 6.29 4.11
N GLU A 228 -21.72 6.23 4.29
CA GLU A 228 -22.44 7.16 5.15
C GLU A 228 -22.29 6.76 6.61
N GLU A 229 -22.59 7.70 7.54
CA GLU A 229 -22.55 7.38 8.96
C GLU A 229 -23.41 6.16 9.30
N PRO A 230 -22.96 5.28 10.19
CA PRO A 230 -23.72 4.08 10.55
C PRO A 230 -25.10 4.45 11.08
N SER A 231 -26.15 3.85 10.52
CA SER A 231 -27.53 4.00 10.99
C SER A 231 -27.87 3.10 12.17
N GLU A 232 -27.11 2.01 12.34
CA GLU A 232 -27.23 1.06 13.44
C GLU A 232 -25.83 0.71 13.97
N VAL A 233 -25.64 0.85 15.28
CA VAL A 233 -24.40 0.52 15.98
C VAL A 233 -24.73 -0.34 17.19
N THR A 234 -24.18 -1.57 17.20
CA THR A 234 -24.22 -2.47 18.37
C THR A 234 -22.81 -2.64 18.92
N GLU A 235 -22.64 -3.39 20.02
CA GLU A 235 -21.31 -3.67 20.60
C GLU A 235 -20.36 -4.37 19.60
N THR A 236 -20.90 -5.17 18.69
CA THR A 236 -20.10 -6.02 17.79
C THR A 236 -20.26 -5.66 16.32
N LYS A 237 -21.28 -4.89 15.94
CA LYS A 237 -21.63 -4.67 14.53
C LYS A 237 -22.11 -3.25 14.25
N LYS A 238 -21.67 -2.72 13.11
CA LYS A 238 -22.15 -1.46 12.53
C LYS A 238 -22.81 -1.75 11.20
N LYS A 239 -23.93 -1.07 10.92
CA LYS A 239 -24.61 -1.08 9.61
C LYS A 239 -24.86 0.34 9.15
N GLY A 240 -24.79 0.57 7.87
CA GLY A 240 -25.06 1.87 7.27
C GLY A 240 -25.40 1.78 5.79
N ASN A 241 -25.68 2.94 5.24
CA ASN A 241 -26.01 3.11 3.83
C ASN A 241 -24.76 3.48 3.04
N LEU A 242 -24.79 3.15 1.76
CA LEU A 242 -23.77 3.59 0.79
C LEU A 242 -24.40 4.57 -0.19
N THR A 243 -23.65 5.59 -0.59
CA THR A 243 -23.96 6.40 -1.77
C THR A 243 -23.01 6.02 -2.88
N ILE A 244 -23.56 5.53 -4.01
CA ILE A 244 -22.75 5.06 -5.13
C ILE A 244 -23.04 5.90 -6.37
N THR A 245 -21.99 6.39 -7.02
CA THR A 245 -22.09 7.22 -8.23
C THR A 245 -21.02 6.80 -9.24
N ALA A 246 -21.39 6.76 -10.52
CA ALA A 246 -20.40 6.60 -11.57
C ALA A 246 -19.64 7.91 -11.82
N ALA A 247 -18.33 7.81 -12.02
CA ALA A 247 -17.48 8.95 -12.40
C ALA A 247 -17.77 9.42 -13.84
N ASN A 248 -18.27 8.51 -14.70
CA ASN A 248 -18.62 8.78 -16.09
C ASN A 248 -20.08 8.43 -16.37
N SER A 249 -20.86 9.41 -16.79
CA SER A 249 -22.30 9.23 -17.10
C SER A 249 -22.56 8.38 -18.36
N SER A 250 -21.56 8.23 -19.25
CA SER A 250 -21.73 7.48 -20.51
C SER A 250 -21.98 5.97 -20.31
N ILE A 251 -21.65 5.43 -19.14
CA ILE A 251 -21.89 4.01 -18.82
C ILE A 251 -23.32 3.73 -18.32
N ASN A 252 -24.23 4.71 -18.31
CA ASN A 252 -25.62 4.57 -17.87
C ASN A 252 -25.79 3.82 -16.53
N PHE A 253 -24.89 4.09 -15.58
CA PHE A 253 -24.91 3.44 -14.27
C PHE A 253 -26.19 3.74 -13.50
N GLN A 254 -26.86 2.71 -13.00
CA GLN A 254 -28.07 2.83 -12.19
C GLN A 254 -28.08 1.82 -11.05
N LEU A 255 -28.36 2.27 -9.84
CA LEU A 255 -28.65 1.39 -8.71
C LEU A 255 -30.05 0.79 -8.87
N THR A 256 -30.17 -0.52 -8.69
CA THR A 256 -31.46 -1.23 -8.74
C THR A 256 -32.07 -1.49 -7.36
N GLU A 257 -31.23 -1.43 -6.31
CA GLU A 257 -31.62 -1.48 -4.91
C GLU A 257 -30.79 -0.49 -4.10
N HIS A 258 -31.28 -0.15 -2.90
CA HIS A 258 -30.54 0.72 -1.99
C HIS A 258 -29.31 0.00 -1.44
N PRO A 259 -28.09 0.48 -1.69
CA PRO A 259 -26.88 -0.21 -1.27
C PRO A 259 -26.58 0.04 0.21
N THR A 260 -26.09 -0.99 0.91
CA THR A 260 -25.79 -0.95 2.34
C THR A 260 -24.45 -1.59 2.65
N TYR A 261 -23.94 -1.35 3.86
CA TYR A 261 -22.76 -2.02 4.36
C TYR A 261 -22.94 -2.54 5.78
N GLU A 262 -22.13 -3.54 6.13
CA GLU A 262 -21.98 -4.05 7.50
C GLU A 262 -20.51 -4.15 7.85
N ILE A 263 -20.17 -3.84 9.11
CA ILE A 263 -18.82 -3.97 9.66
C ILE A 263 -18.92 -4.66 11.01
N TRP A 264 -18.07 -5.67 11.25
CA TRP A 264 -17.97 -6.30 12.56
C TRP A 264 -16.56 -6.82 12.82
N ASP A 265 -16.25 -7.03 14.09
CA ASP A 265 -14.96 -7.51 14.57
C ASP A 265 -15.11 -8.91 15.18
N GLU A 266 -14.14 -9.79 14.89
CA GLU A 266 -14.01 -11.13 15.46
C GLU A 266 -12.58 -11.34 15.93
N MET A 267 -12.40 -11.91 17.13
CA MET A 267 -11.07 -12.28 17.62
C MET A 267 -10.64 -13.61 17.01
N ASP A 268 -9.39 -13.70 16.57
CA ASP A 268 -8.82 -14.98 16.12
C ASP A 268 -8.78 -15.98 17.28
N THR A 269 -9.26 -17.20 17.04
CA THR A 269 -9.35 -18.24 18.05
C THR A 269 -8.01 -18.83 18.48
N ASN A 270 -7.00 -18.75 17.61
CA ASN A 270 -5.66 -19.29 17.84
C ASN A 270 -4.64 -18.21 18.19
N GLN A 271 -4.89 -16.96 17.78
CA GLN A 271 -4.00 -15.81 17.95
C GLN A 271 -4.75 -14.68 18.69
N PRO A 272 -4.81 -14.71 20.04
CA PRO A 272 -5.62 -13.77 20.82
C PRO A 272 -5.20 -12.29 20.72
N TYR A 273 -4.09 -12.01 20.06
CA TYR A 273 -3.64 -10.65 19.73
C TYR A 273 -4.12 -10.18 18.37
N LEU A 274 -4.75 -11.04 17.57
CA LEU A 274 -5.20 -10.73 16.21
C LEU A 274 -6.73 -10.58 16.20
N MET A 275 -7.18 -9.45 15.70
CA MET A 275 -8.59 -9.14 15.46
C MET A 275 -8.82 -9.10 13.95
N HIS A 276 -9.89 -9.74 13.52
CA HIS A 276 -10.38 -9.72 12.14
C HIS A 276 -11.56 -8.75 12.04
N ARG A 277 -11.39 -7.69 11.27
CA ARG A 277 -12.47 -6.76 10.95
C ARG A 277 -12.98 -7.03 9.55
N TYR A 278 -14.25 -7.36 9.47
CA TYR A 278 -14.95 -7.64 8.22
C TYR A 278 -15.74 -6.43 7.76
N TYR A 279 -15.67 -6.17 6.46
CA TYR A 279 -16.47 -5.18 5.76
C TYR A 279 -17.25 -5.89 4.67
N VAL A 280 -18.58 -5.79 4.69
CA VAL A 280 -19.44 -6.38 3.67
C VAL A 280 -20.30 -5.28 3.04
N LEU A 281 -20.23 -5.17 1.73
CA LEU A 281 -20.99 -4.23 0.93
C LEU A 281 -22.03 -5.00 0.13
N TYR A 282 -23.30 -4.65 0.26
CA TYR A 282 -24.40 -5.21 -0.52
C TYR A 282 -24.77 -4.22 -1.60
N ILE A 283 -24.56 -4.60 -2.87
CA ILE A 283 -24.64 -3.69 -4.00
C ILE A 283 -25.36 -4.37 -5.16
N LYS A 284 -26.31 -3.64 -5.77
CA LYS A 284 -26.98 -4.06 -7.00
C LYS A 284 -27.08 -2.89 -7.96
N TYR A 285 -26.58 -3.07 -9.17
CA TYR A 285 -26.58 -2.01 -10.19
C TYR A 285 -26.62 -2.57 -11.61
N THR A 286 -26.95 -1.70 -12.55
CA THR A 286 -26.76 -1.92 -13.98
C THR A 286 -25.77 -0.91 -14.55
N TYR A 287 -25.11 -1.29 -15.62
CA TYR A 287 -24.21 -0.39 -16.35
C TYR A 287 -24.06 -0.87 -17.80
N ASP A 288 -23.64 0.03 -18.69
CA ASP A 288 -23.31 -0.28 -20.07
C ASP A 288 -21.80 -0.35 -20.27
N ASP A 289 -21.32 -1.46 -20.82
CA ASP A 289 -19.96 -1.57 -21.35
C ASP A 289 -19.93 -0.98 -22.77
N ILE A 290 -19.20 0.13 -22.91
CA ILE A 290 -19.05 0.90 -24.15
C ILE A 290 -17.67 0.73 -24.79
N THR A 291 -16.90 -0.29 -24.40
CA THR A 291 -15.58 -0.60 -24.95
C THR A 291 -15.64 -0.79 -26.45
N THR A 292 -16.69 -1.40 -26.95
CA THR A 292 -16.97 -1.55 -28.39
C THR A 292 -17.82 -0.37 -28.86
N SER A 293 -17.21 0.53 -29.60
CA SER A 293 -17.70 1.89 -29.91
C SER A 293 -19.10 2.02 -30.58
N ASN A 294 -19.72 0.96 -31.04
CA ASN A 294 -20.99 1.03 -31.74
C ASN A 294 -22.14 0.21 -31.14
N VAL A 295 -21.87 -0.62 -30.14
CA VAL A 295 -22.91 -1.47 -29.52
C VAL A 295 -22.60 -1.57 -28.03
N PRO A 296 -23.20 -0.72 -27.19
CA PRO A 296 -23.13 -0.88 -25.74
C PRO A 296 -23.67 -2.25 -25.32
N THR A 297 -22.99 -2.91 -24.42
CA THR A 297 -23.45 -4.16 -23.82
C THR A 297 -23.89 -3.87 -22.39
N SER A 298 -25.16 -4.06 -22.11
CA SER A 298 -25.72 -3.79 -20.79
C SER A 298 -25.50 -4.98 -19.84
N TYR A 299 -25.02 -4.69 -18.65
CA TYR A 299 -24.77 -5.65 -17.58
C TYR A 299 -25.58 -5.32 -16.33
N ARG A 300 -25.87 -6.35 -15.55
CA ARG A 300 -26.43 -6.28 -14.20
C ARG A 300 -25.46 -6.97 -13.24
N ALA A 301 -25.02 -6.27 -12.22
CA ALA A 301 -24.19 -6.79 -11.15
C ALA A 301 -24.97 -6.81 -9.84
N GLU A 302 -24.99 -7.94 -9.13
CA GLU A 302 -25.74 -8.11 -7.89
C GLU A 302 -25.02 -9.07 -6.92
N GLY A 303 -24.99 -8.71 -5.64
CA GLY A 303 -24.37 -9.54 -4.61
C GLY A 303 -23.65 -8.75 -3.54
N SER A 304 -22.55 -9.29 -3.06
CA SER A 304 -21.75 -8.65 -2.02
C SER A 304 -20.26 -8.65 -2.31
N LEU A 305 -19.58 -7.63 -1.79
CA LEU A 305 -18.13 -7.53 -1.73
C LEU A 305 -17.70 -7.63 -0.27
N THR A 306 -16.71 -8.47 0.04
CA THR A 306 -16.26 -8.71 1.42
C THR A 306 -14.76 -8.46 1.56
N MET A 307 -14.37 -7.59 2.48
CA MET A 307 -12.97 -7.38 2.87
C MET A 307 -12.76 -7.83 4.30
N GLU A 308 -11.68 -8.56 4.54
CA GLU A 308 -11.14 -8.86 5.86
C GLU A 308 -9.90 -8.00 6.10
N ARG A 309 -9.85 -7.32 7.24
CA ARG A 309 -8.67 -6.59 7.71
C ARG A 309 -8.18 -7.19 9.02
N LYS A 310 -6.95 -7.65 9.02
CA LYS A 310 -6.30 -8.21 10.21
C LYS A 310 -5.61 -7.11 10.99
N ILE A 311 -5.88 -7.02 12.29
CA ILE A 311 -5.41 -5.95 13.17
C ILE A 311 -4.74 -6.56 14.40
N ASN A 312 -3.47 -6.28 14.60
CA ASN A 312 -2.77 -6.70 15.81
C ASN A 312 -3.07 -5.72 16.95
N ILE A 313 -3.96 -6.11 17.87
CA ILE A 313 -4.43 -5.26 18.96
C ILE A 313 -3.37 -4.94 20.03
N THR A 314 -2.20 -5.58 19.98
CA THR A 314 -1.08 -5.26 20.90
C THR A 314 -0.23 -4.08 20.39
N ILE A 315 -0.42 -3.65 19.16
CA ILE A 315 0.27 -2.49 18.59
C ILE A 315 -0.58 -1.25 18.84
N PRO A 316 -0.09 -0.25 19.62
CA PRO A 316 -0.87 0.94 19.98
C PRO A 316 -1.23 1.83 18.79
N ASP A 317 -0.37 1.91 17.79
CA ASP A 317 -0.61 2.66 16.55
C ASP A 317 -1.55 1.84 15.65
N GLN A 318 -2.77 2.31 15.48
CA GLN A 318 -3.82 1.61 14.72
C GLN A 318 -3.45 1.37 13.26
N ASP A 319 -2.68 2.26 12.64
CA ASP A 319 -2.29 2.13 11.25
C ASP A 319 -1.16 1.10 11.07
N GLN A 320 -0.22 1.07 12.02
CA GLN A 320 0.84 0.05 12.06
C GLN A 320 0.32 -1.32 12.53
N ALA A 321 -0.81 -1.36 13.23
CA ALA A 321 -1.47 -2.58 13.66
C ALA A 321 -2.07 -3.40 12.50
N ILE A 322 -2.33 -2.77 11.35
CA ILE A 322 -2.91 -3.42 10.17
C ILE A 322 -1.87 -4.33 9.52
N GLN A 323 -2.25 -5.59 9.31
CA GLN A 323 -1.48 -6.54 8.51
C GLN A 323 -2.01 -6.50 7.06
N TRP A 324 -1.19 -5.98 6.18
CA TRP A 324 -1.51 -5.78 4.76
C TRP A 324 -1.24 -7.03 3.93
#